data_c18fca5a4d65f656a061533148835a45
#
_entry.id   c18fca5a4d65f656a061533148835a45
#
_cell.length_a   1.000
_cell.length_b   1.000
_cell.length_c   1.000
_cell.angle_alpha   90.00
_cell.angle_beta   90.00
_cell.angle_gamma   90.00
#
_symmetry.space_group_name_H-M   'P 1'
#
loop_
_entity.id
_entity.type
_entity.pdbx_description
1 polymer ?
#
loop_
_entity_poly.entity_id
_entity_poly.type
_entity_poly.pdbx_seq_one_letter_code
_entity_poly.pdbx_strand_id
1 'polypeptide(L)'
;MDININILTDQEAAILRETIAASHRIVVCAHKSPDGDAIGSSLGWAGYLRSLGKKVDICVPDMIPDSISWLPGAAGILRYDRQPELVQRAFDEADLVCCVDFSSEGRLDETAHALLGCKTQRIIIDHHLAPNLEAKLLVSQPHASSASDLVFRVVWQLGGFPQMDQTWATCIYCGMMNDTGGFTYNS
;
A
#
# COMPACT_ATOMS: atom_id res chain seq x y z
N MET A 1 19.17 19.25 13.99
CA MET A 1 19.44 18.33 12.87
C MET A 1 18.10 18.15 12.17
N ASP A 2 17.94 18.80 11.02
CA ASP A 2 16.67 18.65 10.26
C ASP A 2 16.68 17.28 9.60
N ILE A 3 15.81 16.40 10.06
CA ILE A 3 15.65 15.07 9.47
C ILE A 3 14.87 15.26 8.18
N ASN A 4 15.55 15.09 7.04
CA ASN A 4 14.87 15.07 5.75
C ASN A 4 14.16 13.71 5.58
N ILE A 5 12.83 13.72 5.72
CA ILE A 5 12.00 12.53 5.52
C ILE A 5 11.45 12.44 4.09
N ASN A 6 11.72 13.41 3.23
CA ASN A 6 11.25 13.43 1.85
C ASN A 6 11.96 12.36 1.02
N ILE A 7 11.17 11.57 0.32
CA ILE A 7 11.65 10.49 -0.55
C ILE A 7 11.22 10.67 -2.01
N LEU A 8 10.28 11.56 -2.27
CA LEU A 8 9.81 11.93 -3.61
C LEU A 8 10.48 13.24 -4.04
N THR A 9 10.81 13.33 -5.32
CA THR A 9 11.07 14.61 -5.96
C THR A 9 9.77 15.43 -6.03
N ASP A 10 9.88 16.74 -6.24
CA ASP A 10 8.72 17.62 -6.41
C ASP A 10 7.83 17.18 -7.57
N GLN A 11 8.44 16.67 -8.66
CA GLN A 11 7.72 16.15 -9.82
C GLN A 11 6.94 14.87 -9.48
N GLU A 12 7.56 13.93 -8.78
CA GLU A 12 6.88 12.69 -8.34
C GLU A 12 5.74 12.98 -7.38
N ALA A 13 5.95 13.90 -6.43
CA ALA A 13 4.91 14.35 -5.52
C ALA A 13 3.73 15.02 -6.26
N ALA A 14 4.00 15.81 -7.30
CA ALA A 14 2.97 16.42 -8.13
C ALA A 14 2.19 15.34 -8.91
N ILE A 15 2.88 14.42 -9.58
CA ILE A 15 2.25 13.29 -10.31
C ILE A 15 1.34 12.49 -9.38
N LEU A 16 1.82 12.19 -8.16
CA LEU A 16 1.06 11.41 -7.18
C LEU A 16 -0.20 12.15 -6.74
N ARG A 17 -0.10 13.45 -6.38
CA ARG A 17 -1.26 14.28 -6.02
C ARG A 17 -2.28 14.35 -7.13
N GLU A 18 -1.86 14.62 -8.36
CA GLU A 18 -2.75 14.72 -9.52
C GLU A 18 -3.45 13.40 -9.81
N THR A 19 -2.70 12.28 -9.73
CA THR A 19 -3.25 10.95 -9.97
C THR A 19 -4.29 10.59 -8.91
N ILE A 20 -4.01 10.83 -7.63
CA ILE A 20 -4.97 10.60 -6.55
C ILE A 20 -6.18 11.55 -6.71
N ALA A 21 -5.96 12.83 -7.02
CA ALA A 21 -7.05 13.80 -7.17
C ALA A 21 -8.04 13.39 -8.27
N ALA A 22 -7.52 12.88 -9.39
CA ALA A 22 -8.32 12.43 -10.54
C ALA A 22 -9.07 11.10 -10.30
N SER A 23 -8.73 10.35 -9.24
CA SER A 23 -9.28 9.03 -8.96
C SER A 23 -10.41 9.09 -7.93
N HIS A 24 -11.42 8.21 -8.06
CA HIS A 24 -12.54 8.08 -7.11
C HIS A 24 -12.57 6.71 -6.44
N ARG A 25 -12.35 5.64 -7.21
CA ARG A 25 -12.34 4.24 -6.74
C ARG A 25 -10.92 3.71 -6.85
N ILE A 26 -10.33 3.40 -5.73
CA ILE A 26 -8.93 3.00 -5.64
C ILE A 26 -8.85 1.61 -5.05
N VAL A 27 -8.12 0.72 -5.71
CA VAL A 27 -7.70 -0.56 -5.12
C VAL A 27 -6.30 -0.39 -4.54
N VAL A 28 -6.12 -0.79 -3.29
CA VAL A 28 -4.82 -1.00 -2.66
C VAL A 28 -4.60 -2.50 -2.62
N CYS A 29 -3.50 -2.99 -3.15
CA CYS A 29 -3.19 -4.42 -3.11
C CYS A 29 -1.80 -4.67 -2.54
N ALA A 30 -1.64 -5.80 -1.85
CA ALA A 30 -0.39 -6.27 -1.28
C ALA A 30 -0.08 -7.70 -1.76
N HIS A 31 1.09 -8.20 -1.35
CA HIS A 31 1.60 -9.50 -1.79
C HIS A 31 0.89 -10.70 -1.13
N LYS A 32 1.16 -11.90 -1.68
CA LYS A 32 0.73 -13.19 -1.11
C LYS A 32 1.41 -13.47 0.22
N SER A 33 0.75 -14.26 1.07
CA SER A 33 1.19 -14.52 2.45
C SER A 33 1.51 -13.23 3.18
N PRO A 34 0.54 -12.28 3.23
CA PRO A 34 0.80 -10.94 3.69
C PRO A 34 1.21 -10.94 5.16
N ASP A 35 2.23 -10.21 5.47
CA ASP A 35 2.75 -10.01 6.82
C ASP A 35 2.29 -8.69 7.44
N GLY A 36 2.91 -8.29 8.54
CA GLY A 36 2.54 -7.07 9.25
C GLY A 36 2.85 -5.80 8.44
N ASP A 37 3.88 -5.80 7.59
CA ASP A 37 4.19 -4.66 6.75
C ASP A 37 3.23 -4.54 5.57
N ALA A 38 2.95 -5.64 4.88
CA ALA A 38 1.97 -5.67 3.79
C ALA A 38 0.59 -5.18 4.23
N ILE A 39 0.09 -5.64 5.39
CA ILE A 39 -1.21 -5.25 5.91
C ILE A 39 -1.18 -3.85 6.52
N GLY A 40 -0.14 -3.53 7.29
CA GLY A 40 0.02 -2.23 7.96
C GLY A 40 0.14 -1.08 6.96
N SER A 41 1.00 -1.22 5.96
CA SER A 41 1.18 -0.23 4.89
C SER A 41 -0.08 -0.05 4.04
N SER A 42 -0.76 -1.16 3.68
CA SER A 42 -2.02 -1.12 2.93
C SER A 42 -3.13 -0.40 3.68
N LEU A 43 -3.32 -0.72 4.96
CA LEU A 43 -4.32 -0.07 5.81
C LEU A 43 -3.99 1.42 6.05
N GLY A 44 -2.71 1.74 6.29
CA GLY A 44 -2.25 3.10 6.46
C GLY A 44 -2.45 3.95 5.22
N TRP A 45 -2.07 3.43 4.04
CA TRP A 45 -2.27 4.11 2.76
C TRP A 45 -3.76 4.30 2.46
N ALA A 46 -4.57 3.26 2.67
CA ALA A 46 -6.02 3.35 2.52
C ALA A 46 -6.64 4.38 3.48
N GLY A 47 -6.13 4.49 4.71
CA GLY A 47 -6.55 5.50 5.68
C GLY A 47 -6.34 6.92 5.14
N TYR A 48 -5.15 7.20 4.61
CA TYR A 48 -4.85 8.48 3.95
C TYR A 48 -5.77 8.75 2.76
N LEU A 49 -5.93 7.80 1.85
CA LEU A 49 -6.79 7.97 0.67
C LEU A 49 -8.26 8.21 1.06
N ARG A 50 -8.77 7.50 2.08
CA ARG A 50 -10.11 7.70 2.61
C ARG A 50 -10.28 9.07 3.25
N SER A 51 -9.25 9.61 3.91
CA SER A 51 -9.29 10.98 4.46
C SER A 51 -9.44 12.05 3.38
N LEU A 52 -9.04 11.72 2.14
CA LEU A 52 -9.25 12.55 0.94
C LEU A 52 -10.61 12.29 0.26
N GLY A 53 -11.51 11.52 0.88
CA GLY A 53 -12.84 11.20 0.35
C GLY A 53 -12.86 10.13 -0.73
N LYS A 54 -11.80 9.34 -0.90
CA LYS A 54 -11.74 8.26 -1.89
C LYS A 54 -12.46 7.00 -1.40
N LYS A 55 -13.07 6.25 -2.33
CA LYS A 55 -13.56 4.89 -2.06
C LYS A 55 -12.39 3.93 -2.25
N VAL A 56 -12.04 3.18 -1.20
CA VAL A 56 -10.85 2.35 -1.21
C VAL A 56 -11.19 0.92 -0.80
N ASP A 57 -10.94 -0.01 -1.71
CA ASP A 57 -10.93 -1.44 -1.44
C ASP A 57 -9.49 -1.90 -1.25
N ILE A 58 -9.25 -2.76 -0.26
CA ILE A 58 -7.95 -3.38 -0.04
C ILE A 58 -8.08 -4.84 -0.44
N CYS A 59 -7.16 -5.34 -1.27
CA CYS A 59 -7.18 -6.70 -1.80
C CYS A 59 -5.86 -7.40 -1.51
N VAL A 60 -5.94 -8.65 -1.02
CA VAL A 60 -4.79 -9.53 -0.84
C VAL A 60 -5.07 -10.91 -1.43
N PRO A 61 -4.03 -11.66 -1.85
CA PRO A 61 -4.24 -12.99 -2.42
C PRO A 61 -4.85 -13.99 -1.47
N ASP A 62 -4.41 -14.02 -0.22
CA ASP A 62 -4.66 -15.10 0.71
C ASP A 62 -4.88 -14.64 2.18
N MET A 63 -4.71 -15.56 3.10
CA MET A 63 -5.07 -15.38 4.51
C MET A 63 -4.17 -14.35 5.22
N ILE A 64 -4.83 -13.45 5.93
CA ILE A 64 -4.18 -12.53 6.87
C ILE A 64 -3.86 -13.31 8.16
N PRO A 65 -2.61 -13.28 8.66
CA PRO A 65 -2.26 -13.94 9.91
C PRO A 65 -3.08 -13.45 11.11
N ASP A 66 -3.46 -14.38 11.99
CA ASP A 66 -4.25 -14.05 13.19
C ASP A 66 -3.57 -13.00 14.08
N SER A 67 -2.22 -13.00 14.12
CA SER A 67 -1.42 -12.06 14.90
C SER A 67 -1.61 -10.60 14.53
N ILE A 68 -2.10 -10.31 13.32
CA ILE A 68 -2.33 -8.95 12.80
C ILE A 68 -3.78 -8.71 12.34
N SER A 69 -4.65 -9.72 12.44
CA SER A 69 -6.07 -9.62 12.07
C SER A 69 -6.87 -8.62 12.93
N TRP A 70 -6.34 -8.26 14.10
CA TRP A 70 -6.89 -7.27 15.02
C TRP A 70 -6.71 -5.82 14.54
N LEU A 71 -5.85 -5.57 13.54
CA LEU A 71 -5.60 -4.21 13.05
C LEU A 71 -6.90 -3.57 12.57
N PRO A 72 -7.11 -2.27 12.89
CA PRO A 72 -8.30 -1.56 12.47
C PRO A 72 -8.48 -1.59 10.95
N GLY A 73 -9.60 -2.14 10.48
CA GLY A 73 -9.91 -2.28 9.07
C GLY A 73 -9.48 -3.61 8.43
N ALA A 74 -8.70 -4.46 9.10
CA ALA A 74 -8.25 -5.76 8.57
C ALA A 74 -9.42 -6.68 8.19
N ALA A 75 -10.49 -6.68 8.97
CA ALA A 75 -11.70 -7.48 8.70
C ALA A 75 -12.42 -7.09 7.38
N GLY A 76 -12.16 -5.89 6.85
CA GLY A 76 -12.73 -5.40 5.60
C GLY A 76 -11.87 -5.65 4.36
N ILE A 77 -10.71 -6.28 4.51
CA ILE A 77 -9.82 -6.60 3.40
C ILE A 77 -10.42 -7.76 2.59
N LEU A 78 -10.50 -7.57 1.27
CA LEU A 78 -10.96 -8.58 0.33
C LEU A 78 -9.83 -9.60 0.08
N ARG A 79 -10.15 -10.87 0.22
CA ARG A 79 -9.21 -11.96 -0.01
C ARG A 79 -9.58 -12.72 -1.27
N TYR A 80 -8.63 -12.87 -2.19
CA TYR A 80 -8.89 -13.55 -3.46
C TYR A 80 -9.25 -15.03 -3.24
N ASP A 81 -8.57 -15.71 -2.33
CA ASP A 81 -8.84 -17.13 -1.99
C ASP A 81 -10.26 -17.40 -1.44
N ARG A 82 -10.97 -16.35 -1.02
CA ARG A 82 -12.32 -16.45 -0.46
C ARG A 82 -13.39 -15.76 -1.30
N GLN A 83 -13.02 -14.68 -1.97
CA GLN A 83 -13.94 -13.76 -2.63
C GLN A 83 -13.38 -13.30 -3.99
N PRO A 84 -12.98 -14.25 -4.88
CA PRO A 84 -12.31 -13.89 -6.15
C PRO A 84 -13.16 -12.98 -7.02
N GLU A 85 -14.48 -13.18 -7.05
CA GLU A 85 -15.39 -12.35 -7.83
C GLU A 85 -15.47 -10.90 -7.32
N LEU A 86 -15.46 -10.72 -5.98
CA LEU A 86 -15.44 -9.36 -5.40
C LEU A 86 -14.11 -8.67 -5.64
N VAL A 87 -13.00 -9.38 -5.55
CA VAL A 87 -11.68 -8.85 -5.87
C VAL A 87 -11.62 -8.47 -7.35
N GLN A 88 -12.02 -9.36 -8.27
CA GLN A 88 -12.06 -9.06 -9.69
C GLN A 88 -12.89 -7.81 -9.98
N ARG A 89 -14.08 -7.72 -9.40
CA ARG A 89 -14.95 -6.56 -9.54
C ARG A 89 -14.30 -5.28 -9.01
N ALA A 90 -13.60 -5.34 -7.87
CA ALA A 90 -12.88 -4.19 -7.33
C ALA A 90 -11.85 -3.66 -8.31
N PHE A 91 -11.07 -4.55 -8.96
CA PHE A 91 -10.10 -4.16 -9.98
C PHE A 91 -10.77 -3.63 -11.26
N ASP A 92 -11.88 -4.23 -11.71
CA ASP A 92 -12.62 -3.82 -12.92
C ASP A 92 -13.24 -2.42 -12.76
N GLU A 93 -13.64 -2.06 -11.53
CA GLU A 93 -14.27 -0.78 -11.23
C GLU A 93 -13.27 0.29 -10.77
N ALA A 94 -12.00 -0.06 -10.56
CA ALA A 94 -10.98 0.87 -10.10
C ALA A 94 -10.53 1.84 -11.19
N ASP A 95 -10.30 3.08 -10.83
CA ASP A 95 -9.66 4.09 -11.68
C ASP A 95 -8.20 4.37 -11.27
N LEU A 96 -7.75 3.75 -10.18
CA LEU A 96 -6.35 3.69 -9.76
C LEU A 96 -6.09 2.40 -8.97
N VAL A 97 -4.94 1.77 -9.22
CA VAL A 97 -4.42 0.66 -8.40
C VAL A 97 -3.13 1.09 -7.71
N CYS A 98 -3.07 0.89 -6.41
CA CYS A 98 -1.87 1.12 -5.59
C CYS A 98 -1.32 -0.24 -5.13
N CYS A 99 -0.15 -0.62 -5.63
CA CYS A 99 0.59 -1.78 -5.18
C CYS A 99 1.48 -1.37 -4.01
N VAL A 100 1.32 -2.01 -2.86
CA VAL A 100 2.06 -1.66 -1.65
C VAL A 100 2.78 -2.90 -1.13
N ASP A 101 4.05 -2.73 -0.78
CA ASP A 101 4.94 -3.79 -0.30
C ASP A 101 5.23 -4.90 -1.31
N PHE A 102 5.11 -4.60 -2.58
CA PHE A 102 5.60 -5.43 -3.68
C PHE A 102 5.69 -4.63 -4.98
N SER A 103 6.59 -5.08 -5.84
CA SER A 103 6.83 -4.51 -7.18
C SER A 103 7.07 -5.57 -8.25
N SER A 104 6.76 -6.85 -7.95
CA SER A 104 6.97 -7.96 -8.87
C SER A 104 5.76 -8.88 -8.97
N GLU A 105 5.51 -9.40 -10.18
CA GLU A 105 4.37 -10.29 -10.48
C GLU A 105 4.38 -11.57 -9.66
N GLY A 106 5.55 -12.14 -9.39
CA GLY A 106 5.70 -13.40 -8.65
C GLY A 106 5.19 -13.35 -7.20
N ARG A 107 4.89 -12.15 -6.69
CA ARG A 107 4.35 -11.96 -5.34
C ARG A 107 2.83 -11.92 -5.27
N LEU A 108 2.12 -12.01 -6.39
CA LEU A 108 0.66 -11.83 -6.46
C LEU A 108 -0.13 -13.13 -6.48
N ASP A 109 0.53 -14.25 -6.81
CA ASP A 109 -0.14 -15.53 -7.00
C ASP A 109 -1.36 -15.41 -7.94
N GLU A 110 -2.51 -15.97 -7.56
CA GLU A 110 -3.71 -15.94 -8.40
C GLU A 110 -4.29 -14.52 -8.60
N THR A 111 -4.04 -13.59 -7.67
CA THR A 111 -4.44 -12.17 -7.83
C THR A 111 -3.74 -11.49 -9.01
N ALA A 112 -2.65 -12.08 -9.53
CA ALA A 112 -1.96 -11.58 -10.71
C ALA A 112 -2.91 -11.41 -11.90
N HIS A 113 -3.88 -12.30 -12.10
CA HIS A 113 -4.85 -12.20 -13.19
C HIS A 113 -5.69 -10.92 -13.10
N ALA A 114 -6.18 -10.58 -11.89
CA ALA A 114 -6.97 -9.37 -11.69
C ALA A 114 -6.12 -8.12 -11.89
N LEU A 115 -4.90 -8.08 -11.32
CA LEU A 115 -4.01 -6.93 -11.46
C LEU A 115 -3.51 -6.74 -12.89
N LEU A 116 -3.02 -7.80 -13.55
CA LEU A 116 -2.43 -7.71 -14.87
C LEU A 116 -3.49 -7.52 -15.97
N GLY A 117 -4.70 -8.06 -15.76
CA GLY A 117 -5.85 -7.83 -16.64
C GLY A 117 -6.41 -6.42 -16.56
N CYS A 118 -6.18 -5.73 -15.45
CA CYS A 118 -6.63 -4.36 -15.23
C CYS A 118 -5.78 -3.37 -16.04
N LYS A 119 -6.43 -2.56 -16.90
CA LYS A 119 -5.75 -1.53 -17.71
C LYS A 119 -5.57 -0.21 -16.99
N THR A 120 -6.00 -0.13 -15.75
CA THR A 120 -5.95 1.06 -14.93
C THR A 120 -4.50 1.41 -14.58
N GLN A 121 -4.22 2.71 -14.48
CA GLN A 121 -2.90 3.20 -14.07
C GLN A 121 -2.54 2.69 -12.68
N ARG A 122 -1.23 2.44 -12.48
CA ARG A 122 -0.70 1.90 -11.24
C ARG A 122 0.26 2.88 -10.57
N ILE A 123 0.26 2.85 -9.25
CA ILE A 123 1.30 3.43 -8.40
C ILE A 123 1.86 2.28 -7.56
N ILE A 124 3.17 2.26 -7.38
CA ILE A 124 3.85 1.27 -6.56
C ILE A 124 4.61 1.99 -5.45
N ILE A 125 4.45 1.50 -4.21
CA ILE A 125 5.23 1.92 -3.04
C ILE A 125 5.84 0.66 -2.44
N ASP A 126 7.15 0.48 -2.62
CA ASP A 126 7.82 -0.78 -2.29
C ASP A 126 9.28 -0.57 -1.89
N HIS A 127 9.77 -1.42 -1.00
CA HIS A 127 11.17 -1.43 -0.59
C HIS A 127 11.94 -2.70 -1.05
N HIS A 128 11.28 -3.60 -1.78
CA HIS A 128 11.92 -4.79 -2.30
C HIS A 128 12.83 -4.52 -3.50
N LEU A 129 13.79 -5.42 -3.71
CA LEU A 129 14.70 -5.38 -4.85
C LEU A 129 14.03 -5.89 -6.14
N ALA A 130 14.58 -5.45 -7.29
CA ALA A 130 14.23 -5.94 -8.62
C ALA A 130 12.75 -5.75 -9.01
N PRO A 131 12.21 -4.52 -9.00
CA PRO A 131 10.87 -4.25 -9.49
C PRO A 131 10.74 -4.64 -10.97
N ASN A 132 9.63 -5.28 -11.34
CA ASN A 132 9.34 -5.65 -12.73
C ASN A 132 7.91 -5.35 -13.19
N LEU A 133 7.09 -4.74 -12.31
CA LEU A 133 5.77 -4.26 -12.67
C LEU A 133 5.83 -2.85 -13.26
N GLU A 134 5.12 -2.64 -14.37
CA GLU A 134 4.96 -1.31 -14.94
C GLU A 134 4.02 -0.45 -14.09
N ALA A 135 4.41 0.79 -13.84
CA ALA A 135 3.63 1.76 -13.08
C ALA A 135 3.81 3.18 -13.63
N LYS A 136 2.79 4.02 -13.44
CA LYS A 136 2.87 5.46 -13.71
C LYS A 136 3.86 6.16 -12.77
N LEU A 137 3.91 5.68 -11.53
CA LEU A 137 4.88 6.12 -10.53
C LEU A 137 5.33 4.90 -9.71
N LEU A 138 6.65 4.74 -9.62
CA LEU A 138 7.30 3.72 -8.80
C LEU A 138 8.11 4.43 -7.70
N VAL A 139 7.63 4.31 -6.47
CA VAL A 139 8.37 4.71 -5.27
C VAL A 139 9.08 3.47 -4.74
N SER A 140 10.31 3.25 -5.20
CA SER A 140 11.13 2.10 -4.81
C SER A 140 12.33 2.55 -4.03
N GLN A 141 12.44 2.13 -2.78
CA GLN A 141 13.52 2.51 -1.86
C GLN A 141 14.03 1.27 -1.10
N PRO A 142 14.94 0.47 -1.70
CA PRO A 142 15.42 -0.77 -1.09
C PRO A 142 16.18 -0.61 0.23
N HIS A 143 16.53 0.61 0.60
CA HIS A 143 17.16 0.93 1.89
C HIS A 143 16.18 1.37 2.97
N ALA A 144 14.89 1.47 2.62
CA ALA A 144 13.87 1.75 3.63
C ALA A 144 13.64 0.53 4.51
N SER A 145 13.33 0.75 5.76
CA SER A 145 13.13 -0.32 6.73
C SER A 145 11.87 -1.15 6.47
N SER A 146 10.88 -0.57 5.79
CA SER A 146 9.60 -1.20 5.49
C SER A 146 8.80 -0.37 4.47
N ALA A 147 7.81 -0.98 3.83
CA ALA A 147 6.83 -0.25 3.00
C ALA A 147 5.98 0.69 3.86
N SER A 148 5.73 0.36 5.11
CA SER A 148 5.03 1.22 6.08
C SER A 148 5.81 2.51 6.37
N ASP A 149 7.15 2.46 6.47
CA ASP A 149 7.99 3.67 6.57
C ASP A 149 7.85 4.54 5.31
N LEU A 150 7.84 3.91 4.13
CA LEU A 150 7.64 4.64 2.87
C LEU A 150 6.26 5.29 2.81
N VAL A 151 5.21 4.56 3.18
CA VAL A 151 3.83 5.11 3.23
C VAL A 151 3.78 6.30 4.18
N PHE A 152 4.36 6.20 5.38
CA PHE A 152 4.42 7.32 6.32
C PHE A 152 5.10 8.54 5.71
N ARG A 153 6.27 8.38 5.08
CA ARG A 153 7.05 9.47 4.47
C ARG A 153 6.31 10.09 3.28
N VAL A 154 5.68 9.26 2.43
CA VAL A 154 4.86 9.74 1.31
C VAL A 154 3.68 10.57 1.83
N VAL A 155 2.94 10.06 2.81
CA VAL A 155 1.81 10.79 3.42
C VAL A 155 2.26 12.10 4.03
N TRP A 156 3.39 12.11 4.74
CA TRP A 156 3.98 13.34 5.29
C TRP A 156 4.28 14.35 4.19
N GLN A 157 4.98 13.92 3.13
CA GLN A 157 5.39 14.79 2.03
C GLN A 157 4.21 15.32 1.21
N LEU A 158 3.12 14.55 1.15
CA LEU A 158 1.87 14.98 0.52
C LEU A 158 1.02 15.92 1.41
N GLY A 159 1.44 16.17 2.65
CA GLY A 159 0.75 17.05 3.61
C GLY A 159 -0.40 16.35 4.35
N GLY A 160 -0.45 15.01 4.35
CA GLY A 160 -1.51 14.23 4.99
C GLY A 160 -1.32 13.97 6.49
N PHE A 161 -0.16 14.31 7.06
CA PHE A 161 0.12 14.03 8.47
C PHE A 161 -0.89 14.66 9.46
N PRO A 162 -1.36 15.91 9.28
CA PRO A 162 -2.35 16.50 10.19
C PRO A 162 -3.70 15.77 10.23
N GLN A 163 -4.02 14.95 9.22
CA GLN A 163 -5.24 14.15 9.14
C GLN A 163 -5.06 12.74 9.70
N MET A 164 -3.82 12.37 10.06
CA MET A 164 -3.51 11.03 10.57
C MET A 164 -4.17 10.83 11.93
N ASP A 165 -5.16 9.94 11.97
CA ASP A 165 -5.77 9.50 13.22
C ASP A 165 -5.04 8.28 13.83
N GLN A 166 -5.43 7.92 15.05
CA GLN A 166 -4.84 6.78 15.74
C GLN A 166 -5.04 5.46 14.98
N THR A 167 -6.13 5.33 14.22
CA THR A 167 -6.52 4.10 13.52
C THR A 167 -5.45 3.67 12.51
N TRP A 168 -5.18 4.54 11.52
CA TRP A 168 -4.22 4.19 10.48
C TRP A 168 -2.77 4.45 10.90
N ALA A 169 -2.53 5.33 11.89
CA ALA A 169 -1.21 5.43 12.51
C ALA A 169 -0.80 4.11 13.20
N THR A 170 -1.73 3.44 13.88
CA THR A 170 -1.49 2.11 14.48
C THR A 170 -1.12 1.08 13.43
N CYS A 171 -1.78 1.09 12.27
CA CYS A 171 -1.49 0.17 11.17
C CYS A 171 -0.08 0.38 10.62
N ILE A 172 0.29 1.64 10.32
CA ILE A 172 1.63 1.99 9.85
C ILE A 172 2.71 1.57 10.87
N TYR A 173 2.49 1.88 12.15
CA TYR A 173 3.43 1.53 13.21
C TYR A 173 3.61 0.02 13.35
N CYS A 174 2.53 -0.75 13.24
CA CYS A 174 2.58 -2.20 13.26
C CYS A 174 3.44 -2.77 12.12
N GLY A 175 3.29 -2.22 10.90
CA GLY A 175 4.11 -2.63 9.77
C GLY A 175 5.59 -2.33 9.98
N MET A 176 5.94 -1.11 10.42
CA MET A 176 7.32 -0.76 10.77
C MET A 176 7.92 -1.69 11.82
N MET A 177 7.14 -2.06 12.84
CA MET A 177 7.59 -3.00 13.88
C MET A 177 7.82 -4.40 13.33
N ASN A 178 6.99 -4.85 12.39
CA ASN A 178 7.09 -6.20 11.83
C ASN A 178 8.44 -6.38 11.12
N ASP A 179 8.75 -5.54 10.16
CA ASP A 179 9.94 -5.67 9.31
C ASP A 179 11.25 -5.36 10.02
N THR A 180 11.19 -4.52 11.04
CA THR A 180 12.38 -4.17 11.82
C THR A 180 12.63 -5.11 13.00
N GLY A 181 11.80 -6.16 13.16
CA GLY A 181 11.88 -7.05 14.32
C GLY A 181 11.72 -6.30 15.64
N GLY A 182 10.76 -5.37 15.72
CA GLY A 182 10.57 -4.48 16.87
C GLY A 182 11.68 -3.45 17.03
N PHE A 183 12.21 -2.95 15.90
CA PHE A 183 13.33 -1.98 15.82
C PHE A 183 14.66 -2.55 16.35
N THR A 184 14.86 -3.86 16.24
CA THR A 184 16.11 -4.52 16.67
C THR A 184 17.04 -4.87 15.52
N TYR A 185 16.54 -4.93 14.27
CA TYR A 185 17.36 -5.16 13.10
C TYR A 185 18.10 -3.89 12.69
N ASN A 186 19.35 -4.05 12.21
CA ASN A 186 20.05 -2.95 11.53
C ASN A 186 19.46 -2.81 10.13
N SER A 187 18.54 -1.89 9.98
CA SER A 187 17.92 -1.51 8.72
C SER A 187 18.42 -0.14 8.29
#